data_cebf9084a2cb231a44f65016e1d2f0d3
#
_entry.id   cebf9084a2cb231a44f65016e1d2f0d3
#
_cell.length_a   1.000
_cell.length_b   1.000
_cell.length_c   1.000
_cell.angle_alpha   90.00
_cell.angle_beta   90.00
_cell.angle_gamma   90.00
#
_symmetry.space_group_name_H-M   'P 1'
#
loop_
_entity.id
_entity.type
_entity.pdbx_description
1 polymer ?
#
loop_
_entity_poly.entity_id
_entity_poly.type
_entity_poly.pdbx_seq_one_letter_code
_entity_poly.pdbx_strand_id
1 'polypeptide(L)'
;LNKNVNTGTSGTVGLTGNVALDTGDIAVDTSNGGGGTLTITGNVSGGQNLDLLSGSALTSISGTIGVGTPLTSLDIQQAGTGGVTLSDDIGVTGTAGAGTTNIGTSATTGTITLGGDIYHTGAATYRSDNFSLTATDPLFKTTNLGVRFNTGPSTGTVTLADAADLTIQTGNAAITFDGDIVGTDGGVSTDITLSTSGTVSIKNIGANSDINDVDITGGTISTDGTITTAVVSSSDATAGTVTLTGAVDLLGNTTIASNGGAVGIVGGIDSNAAGTKTLTINSGAGNVDVSGKIGAIRAVGNTLSLIHI
;
A
#
# COMPACT_ATOMS: atom_id res chain seq x y z
N LEU A 1 10.24 -9.83 26.74
CA LEU A 1 9.34 -10.97 26.93
C LEU A 1 10.07 -12.27 26.63
N ASN A 2 9.85 -13.29 27.45
CA ASN A 2 10.42 -14.63 27.27
C ASN A 2 9.36 -15.74 27.39
N LYS A 3 8.08 -15.38 27.42
CA LYS A 3 6.94 -16.30 27.47
C LYS A 3 5.71 -15.66 26.83
N ASN A 4 4.83 -16.51 26.33
CA ASN A 4 3.53 -16.10 25.81
C ASN A 4 2.67 -15.47 26.91
N VAL A 5 1.85 -14.50 26.50
CA VAL A 5 0.84 -13.86 27.33
C VAL A 5 -0.52 -14.23 26.78
N ASN A 6 -1.38 -14.80 27.62
CA ASN A 6 -2.75 -15.12 27.26
C ASN A 6 -3.69 -14.66 28.37
N THR A 7 -4.72 -13.90 28.02
CA THR A 7 -5.62 -13.29 29.01
C THR A 7 -6.88 -14.11 29.29
N GLY A 8 -7.07 -15.23 28.61
CA GLY A 8 -8.31 -16.01 28.74
C GLY A 8 -9.48 -15.35 27.99
N THR A 9 -10.54 -14.94 28.68
CA THR A 9 -11.72 -14.36 28.01
C THR A 9 -11.69 -12.84 28.02
N SER A 10 -11.67 -12.21 26.83
CA SER A 10 -11.83 -10.76 26.61
C SER A 10 -10.95 -9.84 27.47
N GLY A 11 -9.81 -10.34 27.95
CA GLY A 11 -8.89 -9.54 28.76
C GLY A 11 -8.06 -8.62 27.89
N THR A 12 -7.74 -7.42 28.39
CA THR A 12 -6.84 -6.49 27.70
C THR A 12 -5.39 -6.70 28.12
N VAL A 13 -4.46 -6.43 27.21
CA VAL A 13 -3.02 -6.39 27.50
C VAL A 13 -2.47 -5.02 27.17
N GLY A 14 -1.85 -4.38 28.16
CA GLY A 14 -1.08 -3.14 27.98
C GLY A 14 0.37 -3.38 28.37
N LEU A 15 1.29 -3.27 27.44
CA LEU A 15 2.72 -3.31 27.67
C LEU A 15 3.26 -1.87 27.59
N THR A 16 3.68 -1.33 28.75
CA THR A 16 4.22 0.02 28.83
C THR A 16 5.74 -0.02 28.89
N GLY A 17 6.40 0.71 28.01
CA GLY A 17 7.85 0.71 27.86
C GLY A 17 8.33 -0.25 26.77
N ASN A 18 9.65 -0.28 26.57
CA ASN A 18 10.24 -1.09 25.50
C ASN A 18 10.07 -2.58 25.75
N VAL A 19 9.72 -3.30 24.69
CA VAL A 19 9.52 -4.75 24.69
C VAL A 19 10.69 -5.40 23.95
N ALA A 20 11.55 -6.10 24.68
CA ALA A 20 12.57 -6.96 24.09
C ALA A 20 12.08 -8.41 24.08
N LEU A 21 12.16 -9.08 22.94
CA LEU A 21 11.91 -10.51 22.80
C LEU A 21 13.24 -11.23 23.03
N ASP A 22 13.33 -11.97 24.12
CA ASP A 22 14.62 -12.50 24.59
C ASP A 22 14.87 -13.94 24.13
N THR A 23 13.94 -14.84 24.36
CA THR A 23 14.11 -16.26 24.06
C THR A 23 12.84 -16.90 23.51
N GLY A 24 12.90 -17.41 22.28
CA GLY A 24 11.80 -18.11 21.63
C GLY A 24 10.70 -17.18 21.10
N ASP A 25 9.82 -17.76 20.32
CA ASP A 25 8.70 -17.07 19.73
C ASP A 25 7.68 -16.65 20.78
N ILE A 26 7.15 -15.45 20.63
CA ILE A 26 6.23 -14.85 21.59
C ILE A 26 4.86 -14.63 20.94
N ALA A 27 3.82 -15.15 21.60
CA ALA A 27 2.45 -14.83 21.28
C ALA A 27 1.83 -14.02 22.43
N VAL A 28 1.15 -12.91 22.08
CA VAL A 28 0.29 -12.17 22.99
C VAL A 28 -1.15 -12.33 22.50
N ASP A 29 -1.93 -13.11 23.25
CA ASP A 29 -3.27 -13.54 22.84
C ASP A 29 -4.33 -12.98 23.77
N THR A 30 -5.13 -12.08 23.25
CA THR A 30 -6.33 -11.52 23.88
C THR A 30 -7.61 -11.89 23.13
N SER A 31 -7.53 -12.82 22.16
CA SER A 31 -8.61 -13.12 21.20
C SER A 31 -9.78 -13.90 21.78
N ASN A 32 -9.62 -14.57 22.93
CA ASN A 32 -10.65 -15.39 23.52
C ASN A 32 -11.88 -14.57 23.92
N GLY A 33 -13.09 -15.09 23.66
CA GLY A 33 -14.35 -14.46 24.06
C GLY A 33 -14.73 -13.20 23.29
N GLY A 34 -14.21 -13.02 22.06
CA GLY A 34 -14.50 -11.88 21.20
C GLY A 34 -13.36 -10.88 21.07
N GLY A 35 -12.33 -11.04 21.90
CA GLY A 35 -11.11 -10.23 21.85
C GLY A 35 -11.05 -9.07 22.84
N GLY A 36 -9.86 -8.80 23.33
CA GLY A 36 -9.52 -7.65 24.16
C GLY A 36 -8.46 -6.79 23.51
N THR A 37 -8.45 -5.51 23.80
CA THR A 37 -7.47 -4.55 23.27
C THR A 37 -6.05 -4.98 23.65
N LEU A 38 -5.14 -4.90 22.66
CA LEU A 38 -3.73 -5.13 22.84
C LEU A 38 -2.99 -3.82 22.53
N THR A 39 -2.24 -3.29 23.51
CA THR A 39 -1.52 -2.04 23.37
C THR A 39 -0.06 -2.20 23.78
N ILE A 40 0.86 -1.75 22.95
CA ILE A 40 2.29 -1.65 23.25
C ILE A 40 2.69 -0.19 23.05
N THR A 41 3.15 0.48 24.13
CA THR A 41 3.46 1.92 24.07
C THR A 41 4.94 2.23 23.87
N GLY A 42 5.81 1.23 23.83
CA GLY A 42 7.24 1.39 23.60
C GLY A 42 7.72 0.65 22.37
N ASN A 43 9.02 0.72 22.14
CA ASN A 43 9.65 0.03 21.01
C ASN A 43 9.64 -1.48 21.21
N VAL A 44 9.52 -2.20 20.09
CA VAL A 44 9.58 -3.67 20.06
C VAL A 44 10.85 -4.10 19.32
N SER A 45 11.64 -4.98 19.92
CA SER A 45 12.88 -5.50 19.33
C SER A 45 13.16 -6.94 19.77
N GLY A 46 14.04 -7.63 19.04
CA GLY A 46 14.48 -8.98 19.37
C GLY A 46 14.41 -9.92 18.17
N GLY A 47 15.32 -10.89 18.06
CA GLY A 47 15.48 -11.80 16.93
C GLY A 47 14.44 -12.93 16.85
N GLN A 48 13.23 -12.75 17.38
CA GLN A 48 12.20 -13.77 17.52
C GLN A 48 10.96 -13.45 16.68
N ASN A 49 10.03 -14.40 16.57
CA ASN A 49 8.70 -14.14 16.02
C ASN A 49 7.81 -13.47 17.07
N LEU A 50 7.02 -12.49 16.64
CA LEU A 50 6.00 -11.85 17.45
C LEU A 50 4.62 -12.03 16.82
N ASP A 51 3.75 -12.74 17.52
CA ASP A 51 2.36 -12.94 17.13
C ASP A 51 1.45 -12.17 18.08
N LEU A 52 0.61 -11.29 17.56
CA LEU A 52 -0.35 -10.49 18.30
C LEU A 52 -1.77 -10.85 17.87
N LEU A 53 -2.55 -11.44 18.78
CA LEU A 53 -3.90 -11.94 18.52
C LEU A 53 -4.90 -11.16 19.37
N SER A 54 -5.63 -10.22 18.78
CA SER A 54 -6.61 -9.37 19.48
C SER A 54 -8.07 -9.73 19.19
N GLY A 55 -8.33 -10.75 18.36
CA GLY A 55 -9.68 -11.08 17.94
C GLY A 55 -10.34 -9.90 17.21
N SER A 56 -11.52 -9.46 17.66
CA SER A 56 -12.21 -8.30 17.06
C SER A 56 -11.83 -6.95 17.67
N ALA A 57 -10.94 -6.91 18.66
CA ALA A 57 -10.54 -5.68 19.34
C ALA A 57 -9.33 -5.01 18.67
N LEU A 58 -9.05 -3.77 19.06
CA LEU A 58 -7.91 -2.99 18.55
C LEU A 58 -6.56 -3.61 18.97
N THR A 59 -5.64 -3.68 18.02
CA THR A 59 -4.20 -3.82 18.28
C THR A 59 -3.49 -2.48 18.00
N SER A 60 -2.73 -1.98 18.96
CA SER A 60 -2.01 -0.70 18.81
C SER A 60 -0.55 -0.83 19.25
N ILE A 61 0.39 -0.37 18.43
CA ILE A 61 1.81 -0.24 18.76
C ILE A 61 2.23 1.20 18.47
N SER A 62 2.71 1.90 19.50
CA SER A 62 3.07 3.32 19.37
C SER A 62 4.56 3.57 19.11
N GLY A 63 5.43 2.61 19.41
CA GLY A 63 6.86 2.75 19.19
C GLY A 63 7.36 1.98 17.98
N THR A 64 8.63 2.17 17.67
CA THR A 64 9.31 1.51 16.54
C THR A 64 9.37 -0.01 16.70
N ILE A 65 9.38 -0.73 15.58
CA ILE A 65 9.46 -2.19 15.56
C ILE A 65 10.74 -2.63 14.86
N GLY A 66 11.53 -3.47 15.54
CA GLY A 66 12.73 -4.10 15.00
C GLY A 66 13.91 -3.17 14.79
N VAL A 67 13.88 -1.97 15.33
CA VAL A 67 15.03 -1.05 15.28
C VAL A 67 16.15 -1.56 16.20
N GLY A 68 17.35 -1.68 15.65
CA GLY A 68 18.52 -2.24 16.34
C GLY A 68 18.61 -3.75 16.30
N THR A 69 17.58 -4.50 16.70
CA THR A 69 17.50 -5.95 16.58
C THR A 69 16.18 -6.32 15.88
N PRO A 70 16.24 -6.64 14.58
CA PRO A 70 15.05 -6.99 13.79
C PRO A 70 14.32 -8.23 14.33
N LEU A 71 13.00 -8.26 14.18
CA LEU A 71 12.19 -9.45 14.41
C LEU A 71 12.43 -10.48 13.30
N THR A 72 12.29 -11.75 13.59
CA THR A 72 12.20 -12.80 12.56
C THR A 72 10.90 -12.65 11.78
N SER A 73 9.78 -12.45 12.48
CA SER A 73 8.49 -12.10 11.88
C SER A 73 7.65 -11.24 12.81
N LEU A 74 6.76 -10.46 12.22
CA LEU A 74 5.66 -9.78 12.87
C LEU A 74 4.35 -10.27 12.26
N ASP A 75 3.48 -10.87 13.06
CA ASP A 75 2.15 -11.31 12.65
C ASP A 75 1.09 -10.69 13.58
N ILE A 76 0.25 -9.80 13.05
CA ILE A 76 -0.83 -9.16 13.79
C ILE A 76 -2.15 -9.71 13.27
N GLN A 77 -2.73 -10.66 14.02
CA GLN A 77 -3.97 -11.35 13.70
C GLN A 77 -5.15 -10.65 14.36
N GLN A 78 -5.54 -9.52 13.80
CA GLN A 78 -6.79 -8.85 14.17
C GLN A 78 -7.91 -9.32 13.22
N ALA A 79 -9.05 -9.69 13.76
CA ALA A 79 -10.19 -10.15 12.98
C ALA A 79 -11.46 -9.41 13.42
N GLY A 80 -12.00 -8.54 12.55
CA GLY A 80 -13.21 -7.77 12.83
C GLY A 80 -13.02 -6.26 12.78
N THR A 81 -13.77 -5.52 13.57
CA THR A 81 -13.91 -4.05 13.43
C THR A 81 -12.90 -3.21 14.21
N GLY A 82 -12.12 -3.82 15.11
CA GLY A 82 -11.20 -3.07 15.99
C GLY A 82 -10.02 -2.41 15.26
N GLY A 83 -9.59 -3.02 14.17
CA GLY A 83 -8.47 -2.50 13.38
C GLY A 83 -7.09 -2.67 14.02
N VAL A 84 -6.09 -2.13 13.35
CA VAL A 84 -4.69 -2.11 13.80
C VAL A 84 -4.16 -0.69 13.66
N THR A 85 -3.41 -0.22 14.66
CA THR A 85 -2.70 1.07 14.59
C THR A 85 -1.22 0.86 14.86
N LEU A 86 -0.39 1.18 13.90
CA LEU A 86 1.06 1.32 14.05
C LEU A 86 1.39 2.80 13.89
N SER A 87 1.86 3.44 14.97
CA SER A 87 2.09 4.89 14.98
C SER A 87 3.52 5.29 14.61
N ASP A 88 4.41 4.31 14.45
CA ASP A 88 5.83 4.55 14.22
C ASP A 88 6.41 3.49 13.26
N ASP A 89 7.68 3.53 12.97
CA ASP A 89 8.38 2.80 11.93
C ASP A 89 8.49 1.28 12.21
N ILE A 90 8.56 0.51 11.13
CA ILE A 90 9.08 -0.86 11.13
C ILE A 90 10.45 -0.83 10.45
N GLY A 91 11.52 -1.04 11.23
CA GLY A 91 12.89 -0.96 10.74
C GLY A 91 13.39 0.46 10.54
N VAL A 92 14.40 0.59 9.70
CA VAL A 92 14.98 1.87 9.25
C VAL A 92 15.30 1.76 7.76
N THR A 93 15.59 2.88 7.09
CA THR A 93 15.82 2.91 5.62
C THR A 93 16.81 1.85 5.12
N GLY A 94 17.86 1.55 5.89
CA GLY A 94 18.92 0.59 5.53
C GLY A 94 18.74 -0.82 6.07
N THR A 95 17.83 -1.05 7.01
CA THR A 95 17.69 -2.34 7.72
C THR A 95 16.23 -2.67 7.96
N ALA A 96 15.81 -3.85 7.49
CA ALA A 96 14.46 -4.35 7.74
C ALA A 96 14.21 -4.55 9.25
N GLY A 97 13.04 -4.12 9.74
CA GLY A 97 12.63 -4.32 11.13
C GLY A 97 12.04 -5.70 11.41
N ALA A 98 11.61 -6.39 10.36
CA ALA A 98 11.14 -7.78 10.44
C ALA A 98 11.48 -8.54 9.15
N GLY A 99 11.71 -9.85 9.24
CA GLY A 99 11.93 -10.71 8.08
C GLY A 99 10.65 -10.86 7.26
N THR A 100 9.51 -11.08 7.92
CA THR A 100 8.18 -11.03 7.32
C THR A 100 7.23 -10.21 8.18
N THR A 101 6.29 -9.53 7.53
CA THR A 101 5.26 -8.75 8.20
C THR A 101 3.89 -9.09 7.62
N ASN A 102 2.99 -9.58 8.46
CA ASN A 102 1.59 -9.78 8.13
C ASN A 102 0.74 -8.99 9.11
N ILE A 103 -0.11 -8.10 8.62
CA ILE A 103 -0.97 -7.26 9.45
C ILE A 103 -2.42 -7.43 8.99
N GLY A 104 -3.26 -7.85 9.89
CA GLY A 104 -4.65 -8.17 9.64
C GLY A 104 -4.86 -9.55 9.02
N THR A 105 -6.11 -9.95 8.91
CA THR A 105 -6.56 -11.23 8.33
C THR A 105 -7.62 -10.97 7.27
N SER A 106 -8.08 -12.02 6.58
CA SER A 106 -9.22 -11.90 5.67
C SER A 106 -10.56 -11.53 6.35
N ALA A 107 -10.59 -11.56 7.68
CA ALA A 107 -11.75 -11.16 8.48
C ALA A 107 -11.60 -9.77 9.12
N THR A 108 -10.50 -9.05 8.85
CA THR A 108 -10.30 -7.68 9.34
C THR A 108 -11.16 -6.72 8.53
N THR A 109 -12.16 -6.13 9.17
CA THR A 109 -13.05 -5.10 8.59
C THR A 109 -12.78 -3.71 9.19
N GLY A 110 -12.02 -3.64 10.28
CA GLY A 110 -11.53 -2.39 10.85
C GLY A 110 -10.38 -1.81 10.05
N THR A 111 -10.15 -0.52 10.17
CA THR A 111 -9.07 0.16 9.46
C THR A 111 -7.70 -0.25 9.99
N ILE A 112 -6.75 -0.52 9.10
CA ILE A 112 -5.33 -0.56 9.44
C ILE A 112 -4.74 0.85 9.24
N THR A 113 -4.33 1.47 10.34
CA THR A 113 -3.72 2.80 10.34
C THR A 113 -2.20 2.67 10.47
N LEU A 114 -1.46 3.25 9.55
CA LEU A 114 -0.01 3.23 9.47
C LEU A 114 0.50 4.68 9.53
N GLY A 115 1.11 5.06 10.65
CA GLY A 115 1.55 6.43 10.96
C GLY A 115 3.06 6.61 10.94
N GLY A 116 3.85 5.55 10.72
CA GLY A 116 5.30 5.63 10.58
C GLY A 116 5.73 6.06 9.18
N ASP A 117 6.92 6.64 9.09
CA ASP A 117 7.52 7.04 7.81
C ASP A 117 8.24 5.88 7.10
N ILE A 118 8.67 4.85 7.84
CA ILE A 118 9.46 3.74 7.28
C ILE A 118 8.83 2.39 7.63
N TYR A 119 8.49 1.63 6.59
CA TYR A 119 8.04 0.23 6.68
C TYR A 119 9.02 -0.66 5.90
N HIS A 120 10.24 -0.82 6.43
CA HIS A 120 11.26 -1.66 5.84
C HIS A 120 11.18 -3.06 6.43
N THR A 121 10.74 -4.02 5.62
CA THR A 121 10.56 -5.43 6.01
C THR A 121 11.12 -6.38 4.94
N GLY A 122 11.20 -7.66 5.23
CA GLY A 122 11.49 -8.66 4.21
C GLY A 122 10.33 -8.73 3.20
N ALA A 123 9.25 -9.40 3.57
CA ALA A 123 7.98 -9.39 2.81
C ALA A 123 6.88 -8.72 3.63
N ALA A 124 5.93 -8.04 2.97
CA ALA A 124 4.82 -7.40 3.65
C ALA A 124 3.47 -7.73 3.01
N THR A 125 2.53 -8.15 3.84
CA THR A 125 1.13 -8.34 3.46
C THR A 125 0.24 -7.65 4.49
N TYR A 126 -0.56 -6.72 4.03
CA TYR A 126 -1.54 -5.99 4.82
C TYR A 126 -2.93 -6.42 4.36
N ARG A 127 -3.82 -6.82 5.30
CA ARG A 127 -5.16 -7.34 4.99
C ARG A 127 -6.22 -6.66 5.81
N SER A 128 -7.04 -5.85 5.17
CA SER A 128 -8.20 -5.18 5.77
C SER A 128 -9.11 -4.66 4.67
N ASP A 129 -10.34 -4.31 5.02
CA ASP A 129 -11.22 -3.60 4.09
C ASP A 129 -10.70 -2.18 3.79
N ASN A 130 -10.05 -1.52 4.76
CA ASN A 130 -9.56 -0.16 4.58
C ASN A 130 -8.18 0.05 5.22
N PHE A 131 -7.37 0.89 4.59
CA PHE A 131 -6.07 1.35 5.07
C PHE A 131 -6.05 2.86 5.16
N SER A 132 -5.37 3.39 6.17
CA SER A 132 -5.11 4.81 6.36
C SER A 132 -3.61 5.02 6.57
N LEU A 133 -2.93 5.64 5.62
CA LEU A 133 -1.53 6.04 5.72
C LEU A 133 -1.49 7.49 6.19
N THR A 134 -1.04 7.72 7.42
CA THR A 134 -1.13 9.04 8.08
C THR A 134 0.20 9.75 8.20
N ALA A 135 1.30 9.11 7.81
CA ALA A 135 2.63 9.72 7.69
C ALA A 135 2.68 10.67 6.47
N THR A 136 3.60 11.62 6.51
CA THR A 136 3.82 12.57 5.40
C THR A 136 4.54 11.89 4.22
N ASP A 137 5.56 11.06 4.50
CA ASP A 137 6.39 10.43 3.46
C ASP A 137 6.50 8.91 3.67
N PRO A 138 5.39 8.14 3.65
CA PRO A 138 5.44 6.72 3.96
C PRO A 138 6.23 5.93 2.91
N LEU A 139 7.35 5.33 3.34
CA LEU A 139 8.22 4.49 2.53
C LEU A 139 8.03 3.01 2.90
N PHE A 140 7.48 2.22 1.98
CA PHE A 140 7.46 0.76 2.08
C PHE A 140 8.61 0.18 1.29
N LYS A 141 9.51 -0.53 1.96
CA LYS A 141 10.71 -1.09 1.34
C LYS A 141 10.88 -2.56 1.65
N THR A 142 11.19 -3.35 0.62
CA THR A 142 11.56 -4.75 0.78
C THR A 142 12.78 -5.07 -0.09
N THR A 143 13.48 -6.16 0.22
CA THR A 143 14.59 -6.63 -0.60
C THR A 143 14.14 -7.86 -1.39
N ASN A 144 13.73 -7.65 -2.66
CA ASN A 144 13.29 -8.71 -3.57
C ASN A 144 12.10 -9.57 -3.07
N LEU A 145 11.30 -9.03 -2.17
CA LEU A 145 10.06 -9.63 -1.68
C LEU A 145 8.90 -8.66 -1.86
N GLY A 146 7.68 -9.16 -1.98
CA GLY A 146 6.53 -8.33 -2.37
C GLY A 146 5.96 -7.49 -1.23
N VAL A 147 5.25 -6.43 -1.64
CA VAL A 147 4.33 -5.65 -0.79
C VAL A 147 2.93 -5.80 -1.35
N ARG A 148 1.97 -6.15 -0.50
CA ARG A 148 0.56 -6.29 -0.89
C ARG A 148 -0.37 -5.63 0.11
N PHE A 149 -1.22 -4.74 -0.40
CA PHE A 149 -2.40 -4.21 0.28
C PHE A 149 -3.63 -4.97 -0.21
N ASN A 150 -4.08 -5.93 0.59
CA ASN A 150 -5.22 -6.78 0.27
C ASN A 150 -6.48 -6.22 0.95
N THR A 151 -7.34 -5.56 0.19
CA THR A 151 -8.56 -4.92 0.67
C THR A 151 -9.75 -5.90 0.75
N GLY A 152 -9.51 -7.21 0.74
CA GLY A 152 -10.59 -8.21 0.81
C GLY A 152 -11.44 -8.28 -0.47
N PRO A 153 -12.63 -8.90 -0.42
CA PRO A 153 -13.50 -9.06 -1.59
C PRO A 153 -14.30 -7.79 -1.92
N SER A 154 -14.28 -6.77 -1.07
CA SER A 154 -15.00 -5.52 -1.25
C SER A 154 -14.13 -4.44 -1.89
N THR A 155 -14.73 -3.32 -2.26
CA THR A 155 -14.08 -2.13 -2.82
C THR A 155 -13.39 -1.33 -1.73
N GLY A 156 -12.47 -1.94 -1.00
CA GLY A 156 -11.72 -1.25 0.05
C GLY A 156 -10.70 -0.25 -0.51
N THR A 157 -10.26 0.66 0.34
CA THR A 157 -9.38 1.75 -0.07
C THR A 157 -8.07 1.76 0.72
N VAL A 158 -7.02 2.25 0.07
CA VAL A 158 -5.79 2.74 0.69
C VAL A 158 -5.87 4.27 0.64
N THR A 159 -6.13 4.88 1.77
CA THR A 159 -6.30 6.33 1.89
C THR A 159 -4.98 6.96 2.35
N LEU A 160 -4.46 7.89 1.56
CA LEU A 160 -3.29 8.71 1.88
C LEU A 160 -3.75 9.97 2.59
N ALA A 161 -3.08 10.35 3.67
CA ALA A 161 -3.33 11.61 4.34
C ALA A 161 -2.97 12.80 3.44
N ASP A 162 -3.40 13.98 3.86
CA ASP A 162 -3.06 15.24 3.22
C ASP A 162 -1.54 15.41 3.09
N ALA A 163 -1.08 15.73 1.90
CA ALA A 163 0.34 15.89 1.55
C ALA A 163 1.22 14.63 1.78
N ALA A 164 0.65 13.44 1.71
CA ALA A 164 1.43 12.21 1.90
C ALA A 164 2.04 11.73 0.58
N ASP A 165 3.38 11.60 0.54
CA ASP A 165 4.12 11.10 -0.63
C ASP A 165 4.42 9.60 -0.46
N LEU A 166 3.52 8.75 -0.97
CA LEU A 166 3.69 7.30 -0.87
C LEU A 166 4.80 6.78 -1.79
N THR A 167 5.81 6.18 -1.20
CA THR A 167 6.85 5.46 -1.94
C THR A 167 6.86 3.97 -1.60
N ILE A 168 6.85 3.09 -2.62
CA ILE A 168 7.03 1.65 -2.46
C ILE A 168 8.17 1.14 -3.34
N GLN A 169 9.12 0.42 -2.75
CA GLN A 169 10.30 -0.14 -3.41
C GLN A 169 10.49 -1.62 -3.06
N THR A 170 10.40 -2.52 -4.05
CA THR A 170 10.46 -3.98 -3.78
C THR A 170 11.56 -4.72 -4.54
N GLY A 171 12.51 -4.03 -5.19
CA GLY A 171 13.55 -4.68 -6.00
C GLY A 171 12.94 -5.41 -7.20
N ASN A 172 12.82 -6.75 -7.16
CA ASN A 172 12.28 -7.54 -8.27
C ASN A 172 10.94 -8.22 -8.00
N ALA A 173 10.35 -8.02 -6.82
CA ALA A 173 9.09 -8.65 -6.45
C ALA A 173 7.88 -7.73 -6.71
N ALA A 174 6.67 -8.29 -6.64
CA ALA A 174 5.47 -7.56 -6.96
C ALA A 174 5.09 -6.51 -5.93
N ILE A 175 4.51 -5.42 -6.42
CA ILE A 175 3.72 -4.44 -5.65
C ILE A 175 2.26 -4.66 -6.05
N THR A 176 1.38 -4.90 -5.09
CA THR A 176 -0.02 -5.22 -5.39
C THR A 176 -0.97 -4.41 -4.51
N PHE A 177 -1.90 -3.74 -5.15
CA PHE A 177 -3.07 -3.14 -4.53
C PHE A 177 -4.33 -3.84 -5.05
N ASP A 178 -5.07 -4.48 -4.14
CA ASP A 178 -6.34 -5.15 -4.49
C ASP A 178 -7.54 -4.17 -4.43
N GLY A 179 -7.34 -2.96 -3.90
CA GLY A 179 -8.33 -1.88 -3.81
C GLY A 179 -7.84 -0.58 -4.43
N ASP A 180 -8.63 0.46 -4.25
CA ASP A 180 -8.36 1.78 -4.80
C ASP A 180 -7.37 2.55 -3.91
N ILE A 181 -6.54 3.40 -4.50
CA ILE A 181 -5.68 4.35 -3.80
C ILE A 181 -6.31 5.73 -3.94
N VAL A 182 -6.53 6.40 -2.81
CA VAL A 182 -7.18 7.72 -2.78
C VAL A 182 -6.40 8.68 -1.88
N GLY A 183 -6.32 9.94 -2.24
CA GLY A 183 -5.83 11.01 -1.37
C GLY A 183 -6.96 11.65 -0.56
N THR A 184 -6.67 12.62 0.30
CA THR A 184 -7.65 13.35 1.11
C THR A 184 -7.60 14.87 0.91
N ASP A 185 -6.62 15.38 0.19
CA ASP A 185 -6.29 16.79 0.07
C ASP A 185 -6.81 17.49 -1.20
N GLY A 186 -7.53 16.77 -2.05
CA GLY A 186 -7.95 17.29 -3.36
C GLY A 186 -6.81 17.41 -4.37
N GLY A 187 -5.73 16.65 -4.20
CA GLY A 187 -4.62 16.50 -5.13
C GLY A 187 -3.56 17.59 -5.10
N VAL A 188 -3.49 18.35 -4.02
CA VAL A 188 -2.58 19.53 -3.97
C VAL A 188 -1.13 19.14 -3.77
N SER A 189 -0.83 18.00 -3.17
CA SER A 189 0.55 17.62 -2.85
C SER A 189 0.76 16.13 -2.57
N THR A 190 -0.22 15.27 -2.79
CA THR A 190 -0.09 13.81 -2.53
C THR A 190 0.45 13.12 -3.76
N ASP A 191 1.64 12.54 -3.66
CA ASP A 191 2.31 11.85 -4.76
C ASP A 191 2.39 10.34 -4.52
N ILE A 192 2.48 9.57 -5.61
CA ILE A 192 2.64 8.12 -5.58
C ILE A 192 3.84 7.71 -6.41
N THR A 193 4.81 7.06 -5.78
CA THR A 193 5.96 6.44 -6.46
C THR A 193 6.00 4.94 -6.19
N LEU A 194 5.78 4.12 -7.20
CA LEU A 194 5.89 2.66 -7.12
C LEU A 194 7.05 2.17 -7.96
N SER A 195 8.02 1.47 -7.38
CA SER A 195 9.23 1.03 -8.08
C SER A 195 9.59 -0.43 -7.83
N THR A 196 9.60 -1.20 -8.90
CA THR A 196 10.05 -2.60 -8.92
C THR A 196 10.52 -2.99 -10.32
N SER A 197 11.42 -3.95 -10.45
CA SER A 197 11.63 -4.61 -11.75
C SER A 197 10.66 -5.79 -11.99
N GLY A 198 9.83 -6.12 -10.98
CA GLY A 198 8.75 -7.12 -11.07
C GLY A 198 7.43 -6.52 -11.60
N THR A 199 6.32 -7.03 -11.12
CA THR A 199 4.98 -6.58 -11.54
C THR A 199 4.44 -5.55 -10.54
N VAL A 200 3.91 -4.43 -11.04
CA VAL A 200 3.02 -3.54 -10.29
C VAL A 200 1.58 -3.85 -10.71
N SER A 201 0.73 -4.21 -9.76
CA SER A 201 -0.69 -4.48 -10.01
C SER A 201 -1.54 -3.47 -9.25
N ILE A 202 -2.33 -2.70 -9.99
CA ILE A 202 -3.16 -1.60 -9.46
C ILE A 202 -4.58 -1.68 -10.00
N LYS A 203 -5.51 -1.09 -9.25
CA LYS A 203 -6.87 -0.78 -9.67
C LYS A 203 -7.01 0.72 -9.91
N ASN A 204 -7.91 1.40 -9.21
CA ASN A 204 -8.06 2.83 -9.36
C ASN A 204 -7.04 3.59 -8.51
N ILE A 205 -6.55 4.69 -9.05
CA ILE A 205 -5.74 5.70 -8.34
C ILE A 205 -6.46 7.03 -8.51
N GLY A 206 -6.69 7.76 -7.42
CA GLY A 206 -7.31 9.09 -7.42
C GLY A 206 -8.78 9.13 -7.81
N ALA A 207 -9.50 8.00 -7.79
CA ALA A 207 -10.88 7.92 -8.30
C ALA A 207 -11.88 8.83 -7.57
N ASN A 208 -11.67 9.10 -6.29
CA ASN A 208 -12.59 9.89 -5.45
C ASN A 208 -11.95 11.12 -4.81
N SER A 209 -10.66 11.23 -4.87
CA SER A 209 -9.90 12.41 -4.46
C SER A 209 -8.56 12.40 -5.17
N ASP A 210 -8.17 13.54 -5.53
CA ASP A 210 -7.10 13.74 -6.47
C ASP A 210 -5.74 13.37 -5.84
N ILE A 211 -4.94 12.68 -6.62
CA ILE A 211 -3.52 12.46 -6.39
C ILE A 211 -2.78 13.42 -7.31
N ASN A 212 -1.71 14.07 -6.85
CA ASN A 212 -0.98 15.02 -7.66
C ASN A 212 -0.16 14.29 -8.73
N ASP A 213 0.90 13.61 -8.37
CA ASP A 213 1.73 12.88 -9.34
C ASP A 213 1.67 11.36 -9.12
N VAL A 214 1.67 10.62 -10.23
CA VAL A 214 1.74 9.16 -10.24
C VAL A 214 2.93 8.71 -11.07
N ASP A 215 3.95 8.16 -10.42
CA ASP A 215 5.13 7.58 -11.06
C ASP A 215 5.22 6.07 -10.77
N ILE A 216 5.03 5.25 -11.78
CA ILE A 216 5.07 3.80 -11.67
C ILE A 216 6.15 3.24 -12.58
N THR A 217 7.16 2.62 -11.97
CA THR A 217 8.19 1.86 -12.67
C THR A 217 8.04 0.37 -12.35
N GLY A 218 7.83 -0.45 -13.37
CA GLY A 218 7.66 -1.89 -13.24
C GLY A 218 8.18 -2.66 -14.44
N GLY A 219 8.59 -3.92 -14.27
CA GLY A 219 8.81 -4.82 -15.40
C GLY A 219 7.52 -5.04 -16.19
N THR A 220 6.41 -5.17 -15.47
CA THR A 220 5.03 -5.14 -16.00
C THR A 220 4.17 -4.29 -15.08
N ILE A 221 3.32 -3.46 -15.67
CA ILE A 221 2.30 -2.68 -14.97
C ILE A 221 0.94 -3.23 -15.37
N SER A 222 0.29 -3.94 -14.48
CA SER A 222 -1.05 -4.51 -14.69
C SER A 222 -2.09 -3.57 -14.10
N THR A 223 -3.01 -3.08 -14.92
CA THR A 223 -4.03 -2.12 -14.49
C THR A 223 -5.45 -2.60 -14.84
N ASP A 224 -6.37 -2.41 -13.90
CA ASP A 224 -7.81 -2.72 -14.03
C ASP A 224 -8.63 -1.57 -13.46
N GLY A 225 -8.59 -0.41 -14.11
CA GLY A 225 -9.36 0.74 -13.63
C GLY A 225 -8.87 2.09 -14.15
N THR A 226 -9.06 3.12 -13.33
CA THR A 226 -8.78 4.50 -13.68
C THR A 226 -7.60 5.04 -12.87
N ILE A 227 -6.68 5.72 -13.54
CA ILE A 227 -5.65 6.56 -12.92
C ILE A 227 -6.03 8.00 -13.17
N THR A 228 -6.35 8.75 -12.10
CA THR A 228 -6.74 10.16 -12.17
C THR A 228 -5.80 10.99 -11.30
N THR A 229 -5.24 12.06 -11.87
CA THR A 229 -4.47 13.04 -11.10
C THR A 229 -5.21 14.37 -10.99
N ALA A 230 -4.71 15.23 -10.12
CA ALA A 230 -5.33 16.49 -9.76
C ALA A 230 -5.61 17.42 -10.94
N VAL A 231 -6.70 18.15 -10.84
CA VAL A 231 -7.03 19.29 -11.72
C VAL A 231 -6.28 20.51 -11.20
N VAL A 232 -5.74 21.33 -12.09
CA VAL A 232 -5.24 22.67 -11.71
C VAL A 232 -6.31 23.41 -10.93
N SER A 233 -6.05 23.70 -9.69
CA SER A 233 -6.95 24.47 -8.82
C SER A 233 -6.36 25.85 -8.50
N SER A 234 -7.15 26.70 -7.86
CA SER A 234 -6.65 28.02 -7.42
C SER A 234 -5.56 27.92 -6.33
N SER A 235 -5.42 26.77 -5.71
CA SER A 235 -4.42 26.46 -4.67
C SER A 235 -3.21 25.71 -5.20
N ASP A 236 -3.33 25.07 -6.38
CA ASP A 236 -2.22 24.40 -7.06
C ASP A 236 -2.13 24.91 -8.51
N ALA A 237 -0.94 25.41 -8.88
CA ALA A 237 -0.67 25.97 -10.20
C ALA A 237 -0.22 24.90 -11.20
N THR A 238 0.02 23.67 -10.76
CA THR A 238 0.51 22.57 -11.60
C THR A 238 -0.53 21.46 -11.67
N ALA A 239 -0.80 20.96 -12.87
CA ALA A 239 -1.60 19.75 -13.04
C ALA A 239 -0.73 18.54 -12.78
N GLY A 240 -1.26 17.56 -12.09
CA GLY A 240 -0.54 16.34 -11.76
C GLY A 240 -0.22 15.49 -12.98
N THR A 241 0.92 14.82 -12.96
CA THR A 241 1.42 14.00 -14.06
C THR A 241 1.18 12.52 -13.85
N VAL A 242 1.16 11.73 -14.93
CA VAL A 242 1.16 10.26 -14.85
C VAL A 242 2.34 9.74 -15.68
N THR A 243 3.26 9.04 -15.04
CA THR A 243 4.38 8.38 -15.69
C THR A 243 4.33 6.88 -15.46
N LEU A 244 4.25 6.09 -16.51
CA LEU A 244 4.30 4.63 -16.47
C LEU A 244 5.55 4.15 -17.22
N THR A 245 6.51 3.57 -16.53
CA THR A 245 7.74 3.03 -17.12
C THR A 245 7.75 1.51 -17.01
N GLY A 246 7.56 0.83 -18.15
CA GLY A 246 7.48 -0.63 -18.25
C GLY A 246 6.39 -1.09 -19.21
N ALA A 247 6.27 -2.40 -19.38
CA ALA A 247 5.17 -2.98 -20.18
C ALA A 247 3.84 -2.82 -19.46
N VAL A 248 2.85 -2.18 -20.10
CA VAL A 248 1.51 -2.00 -19.52
C VAL A 248 0.58 -3.11 -20.04
N ASP A 249 0.01 -3.90 -19.14
CA ASP A 249 -0.97 -4.95 -19.44
C ASP A 249 -2.35 -4.53 -18.92
N LEU A 250 -3.30 -4.35 -19.83
CA LEU A 250 -4.67 -3.95 -19.51
C LEU A 250 -5.47 -5.18 -19.09
N LEU A 251 -5.73 -5.31 -17.79
CA LEU A 251 -6.60 -6.36 -17.24
C LEU A 251 -8.09 -6.00 -17.37
N GLY A 252 -8.40 -4.71 -17.33
CA GLY A 252 -9.72 -4.11 -17.51
C GLY A 252 -9.73 -2.97 -18.51
N ASN A 253 -10.87 -2.33 -18.69
CA ASN A 253 -10.95 -1.06 -19.40
C ASN A 253 -10.22 0.00 -18.54
N THR A 254 -9.22 0.65 -19.12
CA THR A 254 -8.35 1.57 -18.41
C THR A 254 -8.53 2.99 -18.90
N THR A 255 -8.65 3.92 -17.97
CA THR A 255 -8.64 5.37 -18.23
C THR A 255 -7.47 6.00 -17.49
N ILE A 256 -6.70 6.83 -18.18
CA ILE A 256 -5.66 7.68 -17.58
C ILE A 256 -6.08 9.12 -17.82
N ALA A 257 -6.31 9.87 -16.73
CA ALA A 257 -6.76 11.26 -16.78
C ALA A 257 -5.84 12.14 -15.93
N SER A 258 -4.96 12.91 -16.56
CA SER A 258 -4.03 13.82 -15.88
C SER A 258 -4.57 15.26 -15.73
N ASN A 259 -5.76 15.51 -16.25
CA ASN A 259 -6.48 16.78 -16.07
C ASN A 259 -5.68 18.07 -16.40
N GLY A 260 -4.73 17.98 -17.31
CA GLY A 260 -3.90 19.10 -17.75
C GLY A 260 -2.40 18.85 -17.64
N GLY A 261 -1.97 17.89 -16.83
CA GLY A 261 -0.59 17.45 -16.74
C GLY A 261 -0.19 16.47 -17.83
N ALA A 262 1.09 16.17 -17.93
CA ALA A 262 1.59 15.24 -18.93
C ALA A 262 1.24 13.79 -18.60
N VAL A 263 1.04 12.97 -19.62
CA VAL A 263 0.99 11.50 -19.53
C VAL A 263 2.14 10.91 -20.32
N GLY A 264 3.08 10.26 -19.65
CA GLY A 264 4.20 9.54 -20.23
C GLY A 264 4.06 8.03 -20.06
N ILE A 265 4.14 7.26 -21.14
CA ILE A 265 4.17 5.80 -21.08
C ILE A 265 5.38 5.30 -21.84
N VAL A 266 6.37 4.80 -21.07
CA VAL A 266 7.62 4.27 -21.61
C VAL A 266 7.55 2.75 -21.59
N GLY A 267 7.15 2.18 -22.73
CA GLY A 267 6.97 0.74 -22.90
C GLY A 267 5.78 0.41 -23.78
N GLY A 268 5.59 -0.88 -24.06
CA GLY A 268 4.45 -1.34 -24.86
C GLY A 268 3.17 -1.36 -24.03
N ILE A 269 2.03 -1.23 -24.67
CA ILE A 269 0.70 -1.38 -24.08
C ILE A 269 -0.01 -2.52 -24.76
N ASP A 270 -0.37 -3.55 -24.03
CA ASP A 270 -1.10 -4.71 -24.53
C ASP A 270 -2.34 -4.99 -23.67
N SER A 271 -3.27 -5.75 -24.21
CA SER A 271 -4.45 -6.23 -23.49
C SER A 271 -4.25 -7.67 -23.03
N ASN A 272 -4.70 -8.05 -21.85
CA ASN A 272 -4.66 -9.44 -21.38
C ASN A 272 -5.47 -10.39 -22.26
N ALA A 273 -6.47 -9.86 -23.01
CA ALA A 273 -7.26 -10.59 -23.99
C ALA A 273 -7.46 -9.73 -25.24
N ALA A 274 -7.13 -10.26 -26.39
CA ALA A 274 -7.13 -9.52 -27.67
C ALA A 274 -8.46 -8.85 -27.97
N GLY A 275 -8.44 -7.54 -28.21
CA GLY A 275 -9.58 -6.75 -28.69
C GLY A 275 -10.70 -6.53 -27.66
N THR A 276 -10.50 -6.87 -26.39
CA THR A 276 -11.58 -6.80 -25.39
C THR A 276 -11.45 -5.64 -24.41
N LYS A 277 -10.27 -5.07 -24.25
CA LYS A 277 -10.02 -3.98 -23.30
C LYS A 277 -9.80 -2.67 -24.02
N THR A 278 -10.29 -1.60 -23.44
CA THR A 278 -10.14 -0.25 -24.00
C THR A 278 -9.10 0.54 -23.21
N LEU A 279 -8.39 1.42 -23.88
CA LEU A 279 -7.53 2.42 -23.26
C LEU A 279 -8.04 3.81 -23.64
N THR A 280 -8.27 4.64 -22.64
CA THR A 280 -8.59 6.05 -22.82
C THR A 280 -7.49 6.87 -22.12
N ILE A 281 -6.87 7.82 -22.83
CA ILE A 281 -5.94 8.78 -22.24
C ILE A 281 -6.52 10.17 -22.42
N ASN A 282 -6.72 10.88 -21.34
CA ASN A 282 -7.21 12.26 -21.30
C ASN A 282 -6.24 13.13 -20.52
N SER A 283 -5.34 13.81 -21.22
CA SER A 283 -4.38 14.72 -20.60
C SER A 283 -4.88 16.17 -20.49
N GLY A 284 -6.08 16.46 -21.00
CA GLY A 284 -6.51 17.88 -21.11
C GLY A 284 -5.54 18.67 -21.99
N ALA A 285 -4.89 19.70 -21.43
CA ALA A 285 -3.89 20.51 -22.11
C ALA A 285 -2.47 19.93 -22.02
N GLY A 286 -2.26 18.84 -21.27
CA GLY A 286 -0.95 18.21 -21.09
C GLY A 286 -0.53 17.38 -22.30
N ASN A 287 0.76 17.14 -22.42
CA ASN A 287 1.31 16.29 -23.47
C ASN A 287 1.02 14.81 -23.21
N VAL A 288 0.79 14.04 -24.27
CA VAL A 288 0.76 12.57 -24.22
C VAL A 288 1.94 12.03 -25.01
N ASP A 289 2.81 11.30 -24.34
CA ASP A 289 3.95 10.60 -24.94
C ASP A 289 3.86 9.09 -24.68
N VAL A 290 3.69 8.31 -25.73
CA VAL A 290 3.69 6.85 -25.68
C VAL A 290 4.84 6.36 -26.56
N SER A 291 5.96 6.00 -25.95
CA SER A 291 7.17 5.61 -26.69
C SER A 291 7.15 4.16 -27.18
N GLY A 292 6.24 3.32 -26.67
CA GLY A 292 6.10 1.91 -27.02
C GLY A 292 5.00 1.63 -28.03
N LYS A 293 4.91 0.37 -28.45
CA LYS A 293 3.84 -0.09 -29.35
C LYS A 293 2.55 -0.35 -28.57
N ILE A 294 1.41 -0.01 -29.17
CA ILE A 294 0.09 -0.32 -28.60
C ILE A 294 -0.47 -1.53 -29.34
N GLY A 295 -0.86 -2.58 -28.60
CA GLY A 295 -1.43 -3.81 -29.15
C GLY A 295 -0.46 -4.65 -29.97
N ALA A 296 0.83 -4.63 -29.65
CA ALA A 296 1.85 -5.35 -30.42
C ALA A 296 1.76 -6.86 -30.30
N ILE A 297 1.38 -7.37 -29.14
CA ILE A 297 1.23 -8.81 -28.83
C ILE A 297 -0.23 -9.18 -28.84
N ARG A 298 -1.07 -8.41 -28.18
CA ARG A 298 -2.51 -8.56 -28.12
C ARG A 298 -3.20 -7.21 -28.36
N ALA A 299 -4.06 -7.15 -29.33
CA ALA A 299 -4.72 -5.90 -29.70
C ALA A 299 -5.50 -5.30 -28.51
N VAL A 300 -5.36 -4.01 -28.32
CA VAL A 300 -6.27 -3.20 -27.51
C VAL A 300 -7.62 -3.11 -28.26
N GLY A 301 -8.72 -3.07 -27.53
CA GLY A 301 -10.06 -2.99 -28.12
C GLY A 301 -10.27 -1.74 -28.97
N ASN A 302 -11.37 -1.69 -29.71
CA ASN A 302 -11.64 -0.71 -30.76
C ASN A 302 -11.68 0.77 -30.31
N THR A 303 -11.43 1.08 -29.04
CA THR A 303 -11.46 2.46 -28.54
C THR A 303 -10.12 2.81 -27.92
N LEU A 304 -9.17 3.22 -28.74
CA LEU A 304 -8.09 4.07 -28.29
C LEU A 304 -8.57 5.53 -28.44
N SER A 305 -8.82 6.20 -27.35
CA SER A 305 -9.15 7.62 -27.34
C SER A 305 -8.02 8.40 -26.71
N LEU A 306 -7.38 9.25 -27.52
CA LEU A 306 -6.41 10.24 -27.06
C LEU A 306 -7.09 11.59 -27.15
N ILE A 307 -7.37 12.19 -26.00
CA ILE A 307 -7.98 13.52 -25.94
C ILE A 307 -6.90 14.49 -25.48
N HIS A 308 -6.47 15.30 -26.44
CA HIS A 308 -5.59 16.45 -26.22
C HIS A 308 -6.35 17.69 -26.67
N ILE A 309 -6.63 18.58 -25.76
CA ILE A 309 -7.34 19.85 -26.04
C ILE A 309 -6.41 21.02 -25.80
#